data_d9851e7ba8ac5f31d0125ce0e808a40a
#
_entry.id   d9851e7ba8ac5f31d0125ce0e808a40a
#
_cell.length_a   1.000
_cell.length_b   1.000
_cell.length_c   1.000
_cell.angle_alpha   90.00
_cell.angle_beta   90.00
_cell.angle_gamma   90.00
#
_symmetry.space_group_name_H-M   'P 1'
#
loop_
_entity.id
_entity.type
_entity.pdbx_description
1 polymer ?
#
loop_
_entity_poly.entity_id
_entity_poly.type
_entity_poly.pdbx_seq_one_letter_code
_entity_poly.pdbx_strand_id
1 'polypeptide(L)'
;MTCSSPLTSAPPAEPRRSSTRSVPDWAPSTSGGFAALSDGQWQAELNLNLLAAVRLDRGLLPAMIAARSGAVVHISSIQRHMPLFEATLGYAAAKAALTTYSKGLANEVGPAGIRVNTIAPGFVQTDGANGLIDRISGSAGVSRDAALQQIMDSLGGIPLGRPAQPDDTAELVAFLVSDRTRSITGAEYVLDGGTLPTT
;
A
#
# COMPACT_ATOMS: atom_id res chain seq x y z
N MET A 1 -47.01 36.11 37.32
CA MET A 1 -46.10 35.17 37.98
C MET A 1 -45.35 34.42 36.86
N THR A 2 -44.16 34.89 36.50
CA THR A 2 -43.33 34.34 35.45
C THR A 2 -42.20 33.56 36.11
N CYS A 3 -42.18 32.25 35.92
CA CYS A 3 -41.16 31.37 36.45
C CYS A 3 -40.10 31.19 35.36
N SER A 4 -38.92 31.82 35.52
CA SER A 4 -37.75 31.64 34.67
C SER A 4 -36.84 30.63 35.33
N SER A 5 -36.67 29.45 34.68
CA SER A 5 -35.66 28.46 35.06
C SER A 5 -34.31 28.78 34.38
N PRO A 6 -33.19 28.67 35.09
CA PRO A 6 -31.87 28.90 34.48
C PRO A 6 -31.44 27.69 33.65
N LEU A 7 -30.98 27.96 32.42
CA LEU A 7 -30.30 27.02 31.56
C LEU A 7 -28.90 26.70 32.16
N THR A 8 -28.73 25.49 32.65
CA THR A 8 -27.41 24.97 33.03
C THR A 8 -26.63 24.63 31.75
N SER A 9 -25.60 25.41 31.48
CA SER A 9 -24.64 25.12 30.42
C SER A 9 -23.82 23.87 30.77
N ALA A 10 -23.81 22.89 29.87
CA ALA A 10 -22.93 21.73 29.96
C ALA A 10 -21.45 22.16 29.87
N PRO A 11 -20.54 21.51 30.62
CA PRO A 11 -19.11 21.81 30.50
C PRO A 11 -18.58 21.47 29.11
N PRO A 12 -17.55 22.19 28.61
CA PRO A 12 -16.94 21.90 27.33
C PRO A 12 -16.34 20.50 27.33
N ALA A 13 -16.57 19.75 26.26
CA ALA A 13 -15.99 18.42 26.06
C ALA A 13 -14.45 18.49 26.08
N GLU A 14 -13.82 17.70 26.93
CA GLU A 14 -12.37 17.55 26.95
C GLU A 14 -11.87 17.10 25.55
N PRO A 15 -10.76 17.68 25.07
CA PRO A 15 -10.17 17.23 23.82
C PRO A 15 -9.72 15.78 23.97
N ARG A 16 -10.21 14.90 23.10
CA ARG A 16 -9.76 13.52 23.03
C ARG A 16 -8.25 13.50 22.89
N ARG A 17 -7.54 12.90 23.85
CA ARG A 17 -6.12 12.66 23.77
C ARG A 17 -5.86 11.83 22.52
N SER A 18 -5.18 12.39 21.54
CA SER A 18 -4.64 11.67 20.39
C SER A 18 -3.62 10.68 20.94
N SER A 19 -3.95 9.39 20.89
CA SER A 19 -2.95 8.35 21.06
C SER A 19 -2.07 8.41 19.82
N THR A 20 -0.91 9.05 19.93
CA THR A 20 0.14 8.95 18.92
C THR A 20 0.61 7.50 18.91
N ARG A 21 -0.04 6.65 18.09
CA ARG A 21 0.56 5.37 17.71
C ARG A 21 1.84 5.69 16.98
N SER A 22 2.96 5.22 17.52
CA SER A 22 4.25 5.30 16.85
C SER A 22 4.15 4.56 15.52
N VAL A 23 4.48 5.25 14.44
CA VAL A 23 4.43 4.69 13.09
C VAL A 23 5.54 3.65 12.96
N PRO A 24 5.24 2.49 12.40
CA PRO A 24 6.22 1.43 12.17
C PRO A 24 7.27 1.86 11.12
N ASP A 25 8.55 1.49 11.28
CA ASP A 25 9.64 1.80 10.35
C ASP A 25 9.50 1.14 8.95
N TRP A 26 8.57 0.19 8.77
CA TRP A 26 8.18 -0.32 7.45
C TRP A 26 7.14 0.58 6.76
N ALA A 27 6.58 1.53 7.52
CA ALA A 27 5.68 2.49 6.94
C ALA A 27 6.43 3.33 5.90
N PRO A 28 5.74 3.81 4.88
CA PRO A 28 6.31 4.76 3.92
C PRO A 28 7.04 5.88 4.65
N SER A 29 8.03 6.47 4.00
CA SER A 29 8.93 7.50 4.55
C SER A 29 8.22 8.66 5.25
N THR A 30 6.91 8.76 5.05
CA THR A 30 6.03 9.76 5.66
C THR A 30 4.75 9.10 6.17
N SER A 31 4.46 9.27 7.43
CA SER A 31 3.30 8.66 8.07
C SER A 31 2.41 9.71 8.71
N GLY A 32 1.10 9.51 8.58
CA GLY A 32 0.09 10.36 9.17
C GLY A 32 -1.18 10.45 8.35
N GLY A 33 -2.24 10.97 8.98
CA GLY A 33 -3.49 11.31 8.32
C GLY A 33 -3.42 12.67 7.59
N PHE A 34 -4.54 13.14 7.08
CA PHE A 34 -4.61 14.35 6.22
C PHE A 34 -4.01 15.61 6.85
N ALA A 35 -4.13 15.77 8.16
CA ALA A 35 -3.67 16.97 8.88
C ALA A 35 -2.18 16.90 9.29
N ALA A 36 -1.57 15.71 9.22
CA ALA A 36 -0.20 15.49 9.67
C ALA A 36 0.82 15.58 8.52
N LEU A 37 0.41 15.38 7.27
CA LEU A 37 1.28 15.39 6.12
C LEU A 37 1.39 16.79 5.51
N SER A 38 2.60 17.33 5.46
CA SER A 38 2.91 18.55 4.71
C SER A 38 2.92 18.29 3.20
N ASP A 39 2.83 19.35 2.38
CA ASP A 39 2.92 19.25 0.91
C ASP A 39 4.23 18.59 0.47
N GLY A 40 5.34 18.87 1.15
CA GLY A 40 6.64 18.24 0.88
C GLY A 40 6.63 16.72 1.10
N GLN A 41 5.93 16.25 2.12
CA GLN A 41 5.77 14.83 2.41
C GLN A 41 4.84 14.17 1.39
N TRP A 42 3.74 14.80 1.02
CA TRP A 42 2.89 14.36 -0.10
C TRP A 42 3.69 14.20 -1.38
N GLN A 43 4.52 15.21 -1.71
CA GLN A 43 5.36 15.16 -2.90
C GLN A 43 6.40 14.04 -2.84
N ALA A 44 6.96 13.75 -1.67
CA ALA A 44 7.90 12.63 -1.46
C ALA A 44 7.23 11.29 -1.74
N GLU A 45 6.01 11.05 -1.22
CA GLU A 45 5.26 9.84 -1.48
C GLU A 45 4.94 9.65 -2.98
N LEU A 46 4.47 10.71 -3.64
CA LEU A 46 4.22 10.69 -5.07
C LEU A 46 5.50 10.45 -5.88
N ASN A 47 6.60 11.08 -5.52
CA ASN A 47 7.89 10.89 -6.19
C ASN A 47 8.40 9.45 -6.11
N LEU A 48 8.29 8.83 -4.93
CA LEU A 48 8.78 7.48 -4.70
C LEU A 48 7.84 6.42 -5.27
N ASN A 49 6.54 6.54 -5.02
CA ASN A 49 5.59 5.45 -5.24
C ASN A 49 4.84 5.53 -6.58
N LEU A 50 4.92 6.66 -7.29
CA LEU A 50 4.34 6.87 -8.61
C LEU A 50 5.39 7.30 -9.63
N LEU A 51 5.99 8.49 -9.41
CA LEU A 51 6.82 9.12 -10.45
C LEU A 51 8.13 8.38 -10.71
N ALA A 52 8.62 7.58 -9.76
CA ALA A 52 9.77 6.70 -10.00
C ALA A 52 9.45 5.67 -11.11
N ALA A 53 8.29 5.01 -11.04
CA ALA A 53 7.83 4.09 -12.09
C ALA A 53 7.66 4.81 -13.44
N VAL A 54 6.98 5.96 -13.46
CA VAL A 54 6.80 6.79 -14.68
C VAL A 54 8.13 7.15 -15.33
N ARG A 55 9.14 7.50 -14.53
CA ARG A 55 10.49 7.85 -15.05
C ARG A 55 11.22 6.64 -15.63
N LEU A 56 11.11 5.47 -14.98
CA LEU A 56 11.67 4.22 -15.49
C LEU A 56 10.99 3.80 -16.79
N ASP A 57 9.66 3.83 -16.84
CA ASP A 57 8.91 3.50 -18.06
C ASP A 57 9.28 4.39 -19.23
N ARG A 58 9.39 5.70 -19.02
CA ARG A 58 9.82 6.65 -20.06
C ARG A 58 11.21 6.37 -20.59
N GLY A 59 12.09 5.81 -19.75
CA GLY A 59 13.45 5.43 -20.16
C GLY A 59 13.52 4.08 -20.87
N LEU A 60 12.68 3.13 -20.49
CA LEU A 60 12.78 1.73 -20.94
C LEU A 60 11.83 1.38 -22.10
N LEU A 61 10.61 1.93 -22.09
CA LEU A 61 9.58 1.59 -23.08
C LEU A 61 9.97 1.90 -24.54
N PRO A 62 10.71 2.97 -24.86
CA PRO A 62 11.09 3.22 -26.26
C PRO A 62 11.82 2.04 -26.91
N ALA A 63 12.71 1.37 -26.18
CA ALA A 63 13.41 0.18 -26.68
C ALA A 63 12.48 -1.02 -26.81
N MET A 64 11.56 -1.24 -25.86
CA MET A 64 10.56 -2.31 -25.94
C MET A 64 9.60 -2.10 -27.11
N ILE A 65 9.16 -0.87 -27.33
CA ILE A 65 8.27 -0.50 -28.45
C ILE A 65 8.97 -0.79 -29.80
N ALA A 66 10.25 -0.39 -29.93
CA ALA A 66 11.03 -0.67 -31.13
C ALA A 66 11.22 -2.18 -31.39
N ALA A 67 11.42 -2.95 -30.32
CA ALA A 67 11.52 -4.41 -30.38
C ALA A 67 10.15 -5.11 -30.54
N ARG A 68 9.03 -4.41 -30.40
CA ARG A 68 7.67 -4.95 -30.35
C ARG A 68 7.51 -6.10 -29.35
N SER A 69 8.23 -6.03 -28.26
CA SER A 69 8.25 -7.07 -27.22
C SER A 69 8.63 -6.44 -25.87
N GLY A 70 7.88 -6.75 -24.83
CA GLY A 70 8.18 -6.30 -23.48
C GLY A 70 7.10 -6.69 -22.48
N ALA A 71 7.49 -6.70 -21.21
CA ALA A 71 6.58 -6.88 -20.10
C ALA A 71 6.99 -5.98 -18.94
N VAL A 72 6.03 -5.25 -18.39
CA VAL A 72 6.19 -4.39 -17.23
C VAL A 72 5.28 -4.90 -16.12
N VAL A 73 5.78 -4.97 -14.89
CA VAL A 73 4.98 -5.28 -13.71
C VAL A 73 5.21 -4.18 -12.67
N HIS A 74 4.17 -3.44 -12.37
CA HIS A 74 4.18 -2.46 -11.30
C HIS A 74 3.77 -3.09 -9.98
N ILE A 75 4.51 -2.80 -8.92
CA ILE A 75 4.18 -3.24 -7.56
C ILE A 75 3.37 -2.13 -6.87
N SER A 76 2.07 -2.34 -6.77
CA SER A 76 1.13 -1.48 -6.05
C SER A 76 0.99 -1.92 -4.59
N SER A 77 -0.19 -1.84 -4.03
CA SER A 77 -0.53 -2.30 -2.67
C SER A 77 -2.04 -2.46 -2.54
N ILE A 78 -2.48 -3.37 -1.68
CA ILE A 78 -3.90 -3.45 -1.28
C ILE A 78 -4.37 -2.17 -0.60
N GLN A 79 -3.47 -1.34 -0.08
CA GLN A 79 -3.84 -0.07 0.56
C GLN A 79 -4.49 0.93 -0.40
N ARG A 80 -4.37 0.75 -1.71
CA ARG A 80 -5.15 1.51 -2.69
C ARG A 80 -6.66 1.26 -2.59
N HIS A 81 -7.05 0.08 -2.08
CA HIS A 81 -8.45 -0.32 -1.82
C HIS A 81 -8.84 -0.14 -0.36
N MET A 82 -7.90 -0.40 0.56
CA MET A 82 -8.09 -0.37 2.00
C MET A 82 -7.02 0.52 2.64
N PRO A 83 -7.13 1.86 2.51
CA PRO A 83 -6.11 2.77 3.02
C PRO A 83 -6.07 2.77 4.55
N LEU A 84 -4.88 2.69 5.11
CA LEU A 84 -4.64 2.90 6.54
C LEU A 84 -4.53 4.41 6.79
N PHE A 85 -5.67 5.06 6.93
CA PHE A 85 -5.80 6.52 6.90
C PHE A 85 -5.01 7.23 8.02
N GLU A 86 -4.80 6.57 9.16
CA GLU A 86 -4.02 7.14 10.29
C GLU A 86 -2.51 7.09 10.07
N ALA A 87 -2.02 6.20 9.19
CA ALA A 87 -0.61 5.90 9.07
C ALA A 87 -0.02 6.15 7.68
N THR A 88 -0.74 5.81 6.61
CA THR A 88 -0.14 5.68 5.27
C THR A 88 -0.97 6.31 4.15
N LEU A 89 -1.72 7.39 4.45
CA LEU A 89 -2.67 7.98 3.50
C LEU A 89 -1.99 8.44 2.20
N GLY A 90 -0.85 9.13 2.29
CA GLY A 90 -0.10 9.59 1.12
C GLY A 90 0.42 8.44 0.26
N TYR A 91 0.93 7.38 0.90
CA TYR A 91 1.35 6.15 0.23
C TYR A 91 0.18 5.47 -0.49
N ALA A 92 -0.96 5.29 0.20
CA ALA A 92 -2.14 4.66 -0.37
C ALA A 92 -2.64 5.41 -1.62
N ALA A 93 -2.69 6.75 -1.56
CA ALA A 93 -3.04 7.60 -2.67
C ALA A 93 -2.06 7.45 -3.85
N ALA A 94 -0.75 7.43 -3.59
CA ALA A 94 0.27 7.25 -4.61
C ALA A 94 0.19 5.86 -5.27
N LYS A 95 -0.10 4.80 -4.51
CA LYS A 95 -0.30 3.43 -5.04
C LYS A 95 -1.59 3.30 -5.84
N ALA A 96 -2.66 4.00 -5.46
CA ALA A 96 -3.87 4.09 -6.28
C ALA A 96 -3.59 4.77 -7.63
N ALA A 97 -2.84 5.89 -7.61
CA ALA A 97 -2.42 6.58 -8.83
C ALA A 97 -1.53 5.69 -9.70
N LEU A 98 -0.59 4.92 -9.12
CA LEU A 98 0.25 3.97 -9.85
C LEU A 98 -0.58 2.90 -10.57
N THR A 99 -1.59 2.35 -9.90
CA THR A 99 -2.45 1.33 -10.52
C THR A 99 -3.25 1.90 -11.69
N THR A 100 -3.80 3.11 -11.54
CA THR A 100 -4.50 3.80 -12.64
C THR A 100 -3.56 4.11 -13.79
N TYR A 101 -2.35 4.61 -13.51
CA TYR A 101 -1.31 4.83 -14.51
C TYR A 101 -0.95 3.54 -15.25
N SER A 102 -0.73 2.44 -14.53
CA SER A 102 -0.41 1.12 -15.10
C SER A 102 -1.48 0.66 -16.08
N LYS A 103 -2.76 0.85 -15.74
CA LYS A 103 -3.89 0.50 -16.62
C LYS A 103 -3.91 1.36 -17.89
N GLY A 104 -3.70 2.66 -17.75
CA GLY A 104 -3.60 3.59 -18.89
C GLY A 104 -2.45 3.20 -19.82
N LEU A 105 -1.28 2.95 -19.23
CA LEU A 105 -0.08 2.54 -19.96
C LEU A 105 -0.29 1.22 -20.72
N ALA A 106 -0.95 0.23 -20.11
CA ALA A 106 -1.27 -1.04 -20.77
C ALA A 106 -2.07 -0.85 -22.06
N ASN A 107 -3.02 0.10 -22.05
CA ASN A 107 -3.83 0.41 -23.22
C ASN A 107 -2.99 1.15 -24.29
N GLU A 108 -2.10 2.05 -23.88
CA GLU A 108 -1.26 2.83 -24.78
C GLU A 108 -0.24 1.96 -25.51
N VAL A 109 0.49 1.09 -24.79
CA VAL A 109 1.61 0.31 -25.35
C VAL A 109 1.22 -1.09 -25.84
N GLY A 110 0.01 -1.55 -25.53
CA GLY A 110 -0.51 -2.84 -25.97
C GLY A 110 -0.46 -3.05 -27.48
N PRO A 111 -0.84 -2.09 -28.34
CA PRO A 111 -0.72 -2.20 -29.80
C PRO A 111 0.73 -2.38 -30.29
N ALA A 112 1.72 -2.01 -29.49
CA ALA A 112 3.14 -2.23 -29.78
C ALA A 112 3.65 -3.60 -29.26
N GLY A 113 2.78 -4.46 -28.70
CA GLY A 113 3.15 -5.79 -28.22
C GLY A 113 3.73 -5.82 -26.81
N ILE A 114 3.59 -4.73 -26.03
CA ILE A 114 4.05 -4.65 -24.65
C ILE A 114 2.90 -4.93 -23.69
N ARG A 115 3.15 -5.78 -22.69
CA ARG A 115 2.20 -6.08 -21.63
C ARG A 115 2.56 -5.31 -20.37
N VAL A 116 1.55 -4.75 -19.70
CA VAL A 116 1.73 -4.03 -18.44
C VAL A 116 0.69 -4.53 -17.45
N ASN A 117 1.14 -5.04 -16.31
CA ASN A 117 0.27 -5.54 -15.25
C ASN A 117 0.68 -4.96 -13.89
N THR A 118 -0.19 -5.12 -12.92
CA THR A 118 0.03 -4.64 -11.55
C THR A 118 -0.12 -5.79 -10.57
N ILE A 119 0.76 -5.86 -9.58
CA ILE A 119 0.57 -6.70 -8.40
C ILE A 119 0.26 -5.78 -7.22
N ALA A 120 -0.74 -6.12 -6.43
CA ALA A 120 -1.12 -5.42 -5.21
C ALA A 120 -0.90 -6.35 -3.99
N PRO A 121 0.31 -6.37 -3.41
CA PRO A 121 0.57 -7.16 -2.22
C PRO A 121 -0.18 -6.62 -1.00
N GLY A 122 -0.51 -7.53 -0.08
CA GLY A 122 -0.88 -7.22 1.29
C GLY A 122 0.34 -7.04 2.18
N PHE A 123 0.28 -7.60 3.38
CA PHE A 123 1.44 -7.61 4.28
C PHE A 123 2.45 -8.66 3.84
N VAL A 124 3.64 -8.21 3.45
CA VAL A 124 4.78 -9.05 3.04
C VAL A 124 5.84 -9.00 4.14
N GLN A 125 6.30 -10.13 4.59
CA GLN A 125 7.30 -10.26 5.66
C GLN A 125 8.71 -10.04 5.12
N THR A 126 9.06 -8.79 4.84
CA THR A 126 10.38 -8.33 4.43
C THR A 126 11.31 -8.17 5.64
N ASP A 127 12.59 -7.87 5.41
CA ASP A 127 13.53 -7.53 6.50
C ASP A 127 13.06 -6.33 7.32
N GLY A 128 12.47 -5.31 6.68
CA GLY A 128 11.87 -4.18 7.38
C GLY A 128 10.68 -4.58 8.26
N ALA A 129 9.83 -5.49 7.78
CA ALA A 129 8.73 -6.04 8.57
C ALA A 129 9.26 -6.88 9.75
N ASN A 130 10.31 -7.67 9.54
CA ASN A 130 10.97 -8.41 10.63
C ASN A 130 11.53 -7.47 11.70
N GLY A 131 12.16 -6.36 11.30
CA GLY A 131 12.62 -5.35 12.24
C GLY A 131 11.49 -4.71 13.07
N LEU A 132 10.30 -4.52 12.48
CA LEU A 132 9.11 -4.08 13.22
C LEU A 132 8.66 -5.13 14.23
N ILE A 133 8.57 -6.40 13.81
CA ILE A 133 8.19 -7.52 14.70
C ILE A 133 9.13 -7.58 15.90
N ASP A 134 10.45 -7.43 15.68
CA ASP A 134 11.46 -7.42 16.74
C ASP A 134 11.27 -6.26 17.71
N ARG A 135 10.98 -5.08 17.21
CA ARG A 135 10.71 -3.91 18.07
C ARG A 135 9.45 -4.07 18.92
N ILE A 136 8.35 -4.56 18.33
CA ILE A 136 7.11 -4.82 19.07
C ILE A 136 7.35 -5.89 20.14
N SER A 137 7.98 -6.99 19.76
CA SER A 137 8.36 -8.08 20.68
C SER A 137 9.16 -7.56 21.88
N GLY A 138 10.21 -6.78 21.61
CA GLY A 138 11.06 -6.20 22.65
C GLY A 138 10.36 -5.16 23.52
N SER A 139 9.57 -4.26 22.94
CA SER A 139 8.90 -3.20 23.69
C SER A 139 7.71 -3.67 24.51
N ALA A 140 6.97 -4.67 24.02
CA ALA A 140 5.80 -5.23 24.69
C ALA A 140 6.11 -6.45 25.57
N GLY A 141 7.34 -6.99 25.51
CA GLY A 141 7.73 -8.19 26.26
C GLY A 141 6.97 -9.45 25.82
N VAL A 142 6.58 -9.54 24.53
CA VAL A 142 5.85 -10.68 23.97
C VAL A 142 6.75 -11.47 23.01
N SER A 143 6.33 -12.69 22.64
CA SER A 143 7.05 -13.45 21.61
C SER A 143 6.97 -12.79 20.24
N ARG A 144 7.90 -13.12 19.32
CA ARG A 144 7.85 -12.68 17.92
C ARG A 144 6.53 -13.08 17.23
N ASP A 145 6.05 -14.30 17.50
CA ASP A 145 4.79 -14.78 16.91
C ASP A 145 3.60 -13.97 17.43
N ALA A 146 3.57 -13.62 18.72
CA ALA A 146 2.54 -12.76 19.28
C ALA A 146 2.62 -11.33 18.70
N ALA A 147 3.81 -10.79 18.49
CA ALA A 147 4.00 -9.49 17.86
C ALA A 147 3.54 -9.52 16.39
N LEU A 148 3.86 -10.56 15.63
CA LEU A 148 3.37 -10.77 14.27
C LEU A 148 1.84 -10.86 14.23
N GLN A 149 1.25 -11.63 15.14
CA GLN A 149 -0.20 -11.75 15.24
C GLN A 149 -0.86 -10.39 15.51
N GLN A 150 -0.29 -9.58 16.41
CA GLN A 150 -0.79 -8.22 16.66
C GLN A 150 -0.76 -7.34 15.39
N ILE A 151 0.27 -7.47 14.56
CA ILE A 151 0.33 -6.76 13.27
C ILE A 151 -0.79 -7.24 12.36
N MET A 152 -0.95 -8.55 12.18
CA MET A 152 -1.99 -9.12 11.33
C MET A 152 -3.38 -8.70 11.80
N ASP A 153 -3.65 -8.73 13.10
CA ASP A 153 -4.93 -8.31 13.67
C ASP A 153 -5.21 -6.82 13.42
N SER A 154 -4.17 -5.97 13.48
CA SER A 154 -4.31 -4.54 13.20
C SER A 154 -4.68 -4.22 11.74
N LEU A 155 -4.43 -5.17 10.83
CA LEU A 155 -4.79 -5.09 9.42
C LEU A 155 -6.18 -5.70 9.12
N GLY A 156 -6.89 -6.18 10.13
CA GLY A 156 -8.19 -6.85 9.97
C GLY A 156 -8.08 -8.36 9.78
N GLY A 157 -6.88 -8.93 9.95
CA GLY A 157 -6.58 -10.35 9.78
C GLY A 157 -6.07 -10.71 8.38
N ILE A 158 -5.45 -11.87 8.29
CA ILE A 158 -5.04 -12.50 7.03
C ILE A 158 -5.66 -13.90 7.02
N PRO A 159 -6.68 -14.18 6.19
CA PRO A 159 -7.38 -15.47 6.17
C PRO A 159 -6.47 -16.69 6.01
N LEU A 160 -5.36 -16.59 5.26
CA LEU A 160 -4.36 -17.66 5.17
C LEU A 160 -3.54 -17.87 6.45
N GLY A 161 -3.76 -17.06 7.51
CA GLY A 161 -3.09 -17.19 8.81
C GLY A 161 -1.61 -16.80 8.81
N ARG A 162 -1.08 -16.29 7.72
CA ARG A 162 0.33 -15.88 7.60
C ARG A 162 0.49 -14.70 6.62
N PRO A 163 1.53 -13.87 6.79
CA PRO A 163 1.91 -12.90 5.78
C PRO A 163 2.43 -13.59 4.51
N ALA A 164 2.41 -12.86 3.39
CA ALA A 164 3.15 -13.28 2.21
C ALA A 164 4.67 -13.16 2.46
N GLN A 165 5.44 -13.95 1.73
CA GLN A 165 6.90 -13.84 1.68
C GLN A 165 7.32 -13.07 0.41
N PRO A 166 8.51 -12.45 0.37
CA PRO A 166 9.02 -11.82 -0.84
C PRO A 166 8.99 -12.75 -2.07
N ASP A 167 9.30 -14.05 -1.86
CA ASP A 167 9.29 -15.06 -2.92
C ASP A 167 7.89 -15.28 -3.50
N ASP A 168 6.82 -15.18 -2.71
CA ASP A 168 5.44 -15.28 -3.22
C ASP A 168 5.18 -14.19 -4.29
N THR A 169 5.71 -12.98 -4.05
CA THR A 169 5.60 -11.87 -5.02
C THR A 169 6.52 -12.09 -6.23
N ALA A 170 7.74 -12.56 -6.01
CA ALA A 170 8.72 -12.80 -7.06
C ALA A 170 8.25 -13.87 -8.07
N GLU A 171 7.64 -14.94 -7.59
CA GLU A 171 7.07 -16.00 -8.43
C GLU A 171 5.94 -15.45 -9.32
N LEU A 172 5.07 -14.61 -8.78
CA LEU A 172 4.00 -13.99 -9.56
C LEU A 172 4.59 -13.01 -10.61
N VAL A 173 5.63 -12.23 -10.26
CA VAL A 173 6.34 -11.39 -11.23
C VAL A 173 6.94 -12.25 -12.35
N ALA A 174 7.66 -13.32 -12.00
CA ALA A 174 8.28 -14.23 -12.97
C ALA A 174 7.24 -14.85 -13.92
N PHE A 175 6.09 -15.25 -13.40
CA PHE A 175 4.97 -15.73 -14.22
C PHE A 175 4.45 -14.63 -15.16
N LEU A 176 4.19 -13.43 -14.66
CA LEU A 176 3.61 -12.34 -15.44
C LEU A 176 4.54 -11.80 -16.53
N VAL A 177 5.87 -11.86 -16.35
CA VAL A 177 6.80 -11.42 -17.40
C VAL A 177 7.10 -12.51 -18.44
N SER A 178 6.75 -13.77 -18.14
CA SER A 178 7.00 -14.90 -19.04
C SER A 178 6.06 -14.92 -20.25
N ASP A 179 6.45 -15.71 -21.26
CA ASP A 179 5.62 -15.95 -22.45
C ASP A 179 4.33 -16.73 -22.18
N ARG A 180 4.17 -17.28 -20.98
CA ARG A 180 2.96 -18.02 -20.57
C ARG A 180 1.73 -17.12 -20.43
N THR A 181 1.95 -15.80 -20.32
CA THR A 181 0.91 -14.79 -20.04
C THR A 181 0.69 -13.81 -21.21
N ARG A 182 0.82 -14.31 -22.46
CA ARG A 182 0.75 -13.48 -23.68
C ARG A 182 -0.54 -12.69 -23.84
N SER A 183 -1.63 -13.16 -23.26
CA SER A 183 -2.95 -12.51 -23.31
C SER A 183 -3.32 -11.75 -22.04
N ILE A 184 -2.34 -11.57 -21.12
CA ILE A 184 -2.58 -10.89 -19.85
C ILE A 184 -1.91 -9.53 -19.88
N THR A 185 -2.71 -8.47 -19.95
CA THR A 185 -2.27 -7.07 -19.85
C THR A 185 -3.37 -6.19 -19.24
N GLY A 186 -2.97 -5.15 -18.54
CA GLY A 186 -3.89 -4.22 -17.86
C GLY A 186 -4.66 -4.83 -16.70
N ALA A 187 -4.20 -5.96 -16.17
CA ALA A 187 -4.77 -6.63 -15.03
C ALA A 187 -4.06 -6.23 -13.73
N GLU A 188 -4.79 -6.32 -12.63
CA GLU A 188 -4.24 -6.26 -11.28
C GLU A 188 -4.40 -7.61 -10.61
N TYR A 189 -3.34 -8.02 -9.93
CA TYR A 189 -3.30 -9.27 -9.16
C TYR A 189 -3.11 -8.92 -7.68
N VAL A 190 -4.13 -9.22 -6.89
CA VAL A 190 -4.06 -9.08 -5.43
C VAL A 190 -3.34 -10.30 -4.87
N LEU A 191 -2.33 -10.05 -4.01
CA LEU A 191 -1.53 -11.07 -3.34
C LEU A 191 -1.48 -10.72 -1.84
N ASP A 192 -2.54 -11.04 -1.10
CA ASP A 192 -2.76 -10.54 0.25
C ASP A 192 -3.22 -11.59 1.26
N GLY A 193 -3.25 -12.85 0.86
CA GLY A 193 -3.73 -13.93 1.72
C GLY A 193 -5.22 -13.85 2.07
N GLY A 194 -5.99 -13.03 1.33
CA GLY A 194 -7.42 -12.82 1.54
C GLY A 194 -7.75 -11.65 2.48
N THR A 195 -6.80 -10.75 2.72
CA THR A 195 -6.98 -9.60 3.63
C THR A 195 -8.06 -8.63 3.15
N LEU A 196 -8.15 -8.37 1.84
CA LEU A 196 -9.22 -7.55 1.29
C LEU A 196 -10.56 -8.28 1.41
N PRO A 197 -11.58 -7.66 2.04
CA PRO A 197 -12.88 -8.31 2.23
C PRO A 197 -13.77 -8.32 0.99
N THR A 198 -13.35 -7.63 -0.07
CA THR A 198 -14.12 -7.46 -1.33
C THR A 198 -13.24 -7.74 -2.54
N THR A 199 -13.84 -8.27 -3.58
CA THR A 199 -13.22 -8.46 -4.91
C THR A 199 -13.34 -7.23 -5.78
#